data_11d984538056e4cc32147c15d98cbfeb
#
_entry.id   11d984538056e4cc32147c15d98cbfeb
#
_cell.length_a   1.000
_cell.length_b   1.000
_cell.length_c   1.000
_cell.angle_alpha   90.00
_cell.angle_beta   90.00
_cell.angle_gamma   90.00
#
_symmetry.space_group_name_H-M   'P 1'
#
loop_
_entity.id
_entity.type
_entity.pdbx_description
1 polymer ?
#
loop_
_entity_poly.entity_id
_entity_poly.type
_entity_poly.pdbx_seq_one_letter_code
_entity_poly.pdbx_strand_id
1 'polypeptide(L)'
;LTQGVDGVIVAGASGVGSELCERAAEKGVPLVFASRASYLDEADTLRPDNMQAAQMLTEHLIRRGHQRIAWLGGKSSSLTRAERVGGYCATLIKYGLPFHSEWVVECESSQKKAAEAIGALLRSNPTISAVICYNDVIAMGAWFGLIRAGRQSGEGGVETFFGHQVALGAFADVGENALDDLPIVWATTPAREMGYTLADRIMQRIDNTDVQSGHQIVAARLVTVK
;
A
#
# COMPACT_ATOMS: atom_id res chain seq x y z
N LEU A 1 16.16 1.31 -25.33
CA LEU A 1 17.53 1.88 -25.39
C LEU A 1 18.17 1.74 -26.78
N THR A 2 17.77 0.77 -27.56
CA THR A 2 18.25 0.62 -28.95
C THR A 2 17.62 1.59 -29.94
N GLN A 3 16.56 2.28 -29.55
CA GLN A 3 15.77 3.20 -30.39
C GLN A 3 16.13 4.68 -30.23
N GLY A 4 17.20 5.02 -29.52
CA GLY A 4 17.65 6.40 -29.39
C GLY A 4 16.74 7.31 -28.58
N VAL A 5 16.26 6.85 -27.43
CA VAL A 5 15.43 7.64 -26.50
C VAL A 5 16.27 8.56 -25.64
N ASP A 6 15.72 9.69 -25.20
CA ASP A 6 16.39 10.68 -24.35
C ASP A 6 16.29 10.34 -22.85
N GLY A 7 15.32 9.56 -22.45
CA GLY A 7 15.12 9.10 -21.08
C GLY A 7 14.13 7.93 -21.02
N VAL A 8 14.13 7.17 -19.93
CA VAL A 8 13.25 6.02 -19.71
C VAL A 8 12.62 6.06 -18.32
N ILE A 9 11.30 5.87 -18.26
CA ILE A 9 10.55 5.65 -17.03
C ILE A 9 10.12 4.18 -16.99
N VAL A 10 10.45 3.48 -15.91
CA VAL A 10 10.08 2.08 -15.69
C VAL A 10 9.04 2.00 -14.59
N ALA A 11 7.85 1.50 -14.91
CA ALA A 11 6.75 1.34 -13.97
C ALA A 11 6.46 -0.13 -13.68
N GLY A 12 6.26 -0.46 -12.41
CA GLY A 12 5.72 -1.75 -11.98
C GLY A 12 6.59 -2.99 -12.23
N ALA A 13 7.85 -2.85 -12.64
CA ALA A 13 8.70 -3.99 -12.96
C ALA A 13 9.38 -4.60 -11.72
N SER A 14 9.13 -5.89 -11.47
CA SER A 14 9.93 -6.67 -10.52
C SER A 14 11.07 -7.37 -11.27
N GLY A 15 12.26 -7.38 -10.70
CA GLY A 15 13.41 -8.11 -11.23
C GLY A 15 14.13 -7.45 -12.40
N VAL A 16 13.74 -6.25 -12.81
CA VAL A 16 14.45 -5.42 -13.78
C VAL A 16 15.31 -4.44 -12.97
N GLY A 17 16.56 -4.76 -12.78
CA GLY A 17 17.37 -3.96 -11.88
C GLY A 17 18.71 -3.56 -12.50
N SER A 18 19.75 -4.25 -12.09
CA SER A 18 21.13 -3.87 -12.37
C SER A 18 21.46 -3.82 -13.85
N GLU A 19 21.03 -4.80 -14.64
CA GLU A 19 21.37 -4.85 -16.07
C GLU A 19 20.80 -3.66 -16.86
N LEU A 20 19.56 -3.24 -16.55
CA LEU A 20 18.97 -2.08 -17.22
C LEU A 20 19.66 -0.78 -16.80
N CYS A 21 20.02 -0.67 -15.52
CA CYS A 21 20.78 0.47 -15.01
C CYS A 21 22.17 0.58 -15.68
N GLU A 22 22.87 -0.54 -15.79
CA GLU A 22 24.18 -0.58 -16.46
C GLU A 22 24.07 -0.16 -17.93
N ARG A 23 23.10 -0.71 -18.66
CA ARG A 23 22.87 -0.35 -20.06
C ARG A 23 22.44 1.10 -20.27
N ALA A 24 21.64 1.64 -19.36
CA ALA A 24 21.25 3.06 -19.40
C ALA A 24 22.44 3.96 -19.12
N ALA A 25 23.25 3.62 -18.13
CA ALA A 25 24.47 4.36 -17.79
C ALA A 25 25.50 4.36 -18.93
N GLU A 26 25.73 3.21 -19.56
CA GLU A 26 26.63 3.07 -20.72
C GLU A 26 26.20 3.97 -21.89
N LYS A 27 24.92 4.18 -22.07
CA LYS A 27 24.35 5.01 -23.14
C LYS A 27 24.08 6.46 -22.72
N GLY A 28 24.34 6.81 -21.47
CA GLY A 28 24.06 8.13 -20.92
C GLY A 28 22.55 8.48 -20.91
N VAL A 29 21.68 7.49 -20.81
CA VAL A 29 20.22 7.66 -20.80
C VAL A 29 19.72 7.69 -19.36
N PRO A 30 19.07 8.81 -18.90
CA PRO A 30 18.45 8.88 -17.58
C PRO A 30 17.36 7.84 -17.40
N LEU A 31 17.34 7.19 -16.22
CA LEU A 31 16.40 6.15 -15.86
C LEU A 31 15.70 6.48 -14.54
N VAL A 32 14.38 6.43 -14.54
CA VAL A 32 13.53 6.64 -13.35
C VAL A 32 12.60 5.46 -13.14
N PHE A 33 12.63 4.87 -11.95
CA PHE A 33 11.72 3.81 -11.55
C PHE A 33 10.50 4.38 -10.80
N ALA A 34 9.32 3.94 -11.19
CA ALA A 34 8.05 4.36 -10.61
C ALA A 34 7.33 3.22 -9.88
N SER A 35 6.64 3.54 -8.81
CA SER A 35 5.69 2.69 -8.08
C SER A 35 6.26 1.45 -7.40
N ARG A 36 7.58 1.34 -7.23
CA ARG A 36 8.19 0.24 -6.48
C ARG A 36 9.22 0.72 -5.47
N ALA A 37 9.23 0.06 -4.34
CA ALA A 37 10.34 0.13 -3.42
C ALA A 37 11.55 -0.56 -4.06
N SER A 38 12.61 0.19 -4.31
CA SER A 38 13.88 -0.31 -4.80
C SER A 38 15.01 0.39 -4.06
N TYR A 39 16.01 -0.38 -3.67
CA TYR A 39 17.24 0.15 -3.07
C TYR A 39 18.38 0.26 -4.09
N LEU A 40 18.07 0.39 -5.37
CA LEU A 40 19.08 0.65 -6.40
C LEU A 40 19.57 2.09 -6.28
N ASP A 41 20.75 2.28 -5.74
CA ASP A 41 21.37 3.60 -5.52
C ASP A 41 21.76 4.31 -6.83
N GLU A 42 21.84 3.58 -7.94
CA GLU A 42 22.31 4.07 -9.23
C GLU A 42 21.20 4.68 -10.10
N ALA A 43 19.94 4.53 -9.72
CA ALA A 43 18.80 5.03 -10.48
C ALA A 43 17.91 5.93 -9.64
N ASP A 44 17.24 6.88 -10.30
CA ASP A 44 16.17 7.63 -9.66
C ASP A 44 14.98 6.73 -9.39
N THR A 45 14.43 6.83 -8.20
CA THR A 45 13.19 6.13 -7.83
C THR A 45 12.12 7.12 -7.38
N LEU A 46 10.91 6.91 -7.84
CA LEU A 46 9.72 7.57 -7.33
C LEU A 46 8.73 6.51 -6.88
N ARG A 47 8.36 6.54 -5.63
CA ARG A 47 7.47 5.55 -5.03
C ARG A 47 6.54 6.16 -4.00
N PRO A 48 5.40 5.50 -3.71
CA PRO A 48 4.56 5.90 -2.59
C PRO A 48 5.33 5.81 -1.26
N ASP A 49 5.03 6.69 -0.34
CA ASP A 49 5.47 6.56 1.05
C ASP A 49 4.60 5.50 1.75
N ASN A 50 5.01 4.25 1.62
CA ASN A 50 4.27 3.10 2.14
C ASN A 50 4.16 3.12 3.67
N MET A 51 5.21 3.56 4.35
CA MET A 51 5.19 3.65 5.81
C MET A 51 4.23 4.74 6.29
N GLN A 52 4.30 5.94 5.71
CA GLN A 52 3.37 7.04 6.01
C GLN A 52 1.92 6.66 5.72
N ALA A 53 1.66 6.00 4.59
CA ALA A 53 0.33 5.53 4.22
C ALA A 53 -0.24 4.57 5.26
N ALA A 54 0.56 3.61 5.72
CA ALA A 54 0.15 2.65 6.74
C ALA A 54 -0.05 3.30 8.11
N GLN A 55 0.82 4.23 8.48
CA GLN A 55 0.67 5.00 9.73
C GLN A 55 -0.64 5.80 9.73
N MET A 56 -0.92 6.50 8.66
CA MET A 56 -2.13 7.31 8.50
C MET A 56 -3.40 6.46 8.58
N LEU A 57 -3.43 5.33 7.87
CA LEU A 57 -4.56 4.42 7.85
C LEU A 57 -4.80 3.77 9.22
N THR A 58 -3.75 3.30 9.87
CA THR A 58 -3.83 2.69 11.20
C THR A 58 -4.27 3.70 12.24
N GLU A 59 -3.72 4.91 12.21
CA GLU A 59 -4.11 6.00 13.12
C GLU A 59 -5.57 6.39 12.96
N HIS A 60 -6.08 6.44 11.71
CA HIS A 60 -7.49 6.71 11.44
C HIS A 60 -8.40 5.70 12.14
N LEU A 61 -8.08 4.41 12.05
CA LEU A 61 -8.84 3.36 12.72
C LEU A 61 -8.75 3.46 14.25
N ILE A 62 -7.57 3.75 14.79
CA ILE A 62 -7.38 3.93 16.23
C ILE A 62 -8.20 5.12 16.76
N ARG A 63 -8.23 6.24 16.05
CA ARG A 63 -9.01 7.42 16.41
C ARG A 63 -10.52 7.17 16.39
N ARG A 64 -10.96 6.17 15.64
CA ARG A 64 -12.35 5.70 15.67
C ARG A 64 -12.64 4.70 16.79
N GLY A 65 -11.69 4.44 17.65
CA GLY A 65 -11.84 3.60 18.84
C GLY A 65 -11.40 2.15 18.64
N HIS A 66 -10.87 1.77 17.48
CA HIS A 66 -10.37 0.41 17.26
C HIS A 66 -9.06 0.18 18.03
N GLN A 67 -9.03 -0.85 18.85
CA GLN A 67 -7.86 -1.28 19.62
C GLN A 67 -7.34 -2.66 19.20
N ARG A 68 -8.13 -3.41 18.45
CA ARG A 68 -7.82 -4.76 17.97
C ARG A 68 -7.87 -4.77 16.45
N ILE A 69 -6.72 -4.43 15.87
CA ILE A 69 -6.54 -4.20 14.45
C ILE A 69 -5.61 -5.26 13.91
N ALA A 70 -6.07 -6.02 12.92
CA ALA A 70 -5.28 -7.05 12.24
C ALA A 70 -4.79 -6.58 10.87
N TRP A 71 -3.86 -7.32 10.33
CA TRP A 71 -3.32 -7.14 8.97
C TRP A 71 -3.61 -8.38 8.12
N LEU A 72 -4.03 -8.17 6.88
CA LEU A 72 -4.31 -9.25 5.94
C LEU A 72 -3.63 -8.99 4.59
N GLY A 73 -2.79 -9.93 4.17
CA GLY A 73 -2.31 -10.02 2.80
C GLY A 73 -0.86 -9.59 2.57
N GLY A 74 -0.47 -9.77 1.32
CA GLY A 74 0.90 -9.61 0.86
C GLY A 74 1.78 -10.81 1.20
N LYS A 75 2.90 -10.93 0.48
CA LYS A 75 3.90 -11.96 0.72
C LYS A 75 5.01 -11.41 1.61
N SER A 76 5.54 -12.23 2.51
CA SER A 76 6.63 -11.85 3.42
C SER A 76 7.91 -11.41 2.69
N SER A 77 8.10 -11.84 1.44
CA SER A 77 9.21 -11.42 0.58
C SER A 77 9.02 -10.04 -0.08
N SER A 78 7.85 -9.43 0.05
CA SER A 78 7.55 -8.12 -0.54
C SER A 78 8.09 -6.98 0.33
N LEU A 79 8.95 -6.14 -0.26
CA LEU A 79 9.43 -4.94 0.41
C LEU A 79 8.30 -3.92 0.67
N THR A 80 7.38 -3.78 -0.27
CA THR A 80 6.19 -2.93 -0.10
C THR A 80 5.38 -3.37 1.11
N ARG A 81 5.15 -4.68 1.26
CA ARG A 81 4.46 -5.22 2.44
C ARG A 81 5.23 -4.94 3.73
N ALA A 82 6.54 -5.15 3.73
CA ALA A 82 7.37 -4.90 4.90
C ALA A 82 7.28 -3.44 5.38
N GLU A 83 7.30 -2.48 4.46
CA GLU A 83 7.15 -1.06 4.78
C GLU A 83 5.74 -0.73 5.31
N ARG A 84 4.70 -1.25 4.70
CA ARG A 84 3.31 -1.06 5.15
C ARG A 84 3.06 -1.72 6.50
N VAL A 85 3.49 -2.95 6.70
CA VAL A 85 3.41 -3.64 8.00
C VAL A 85 4.24 -2.90 9.05
N GLY A 86 5.42 -2.39 8.68
CA GLY A 86 6.24 -1.57 9.57
C GLY A 86 5.51 -0.31 10.06
N GLY A 87 4.83 0.40 9.18
CA GLY A 87 4.00 1.57 9.54
C GLY A 87 2.82 1.20 10.45
N TYR A 88 2.16 0.09 10.16
CA TYR A 88 1.11 -0.48 11.01
C TYR A 88 1.65 -0.82 12.42
N CYS A 89 2.74 -1.55 12.53
CA CYS A 89 3.35 -1.90 13.81
C CYS A 89 3.80 -0.67 14.59
N ALA A 90 4.48 0.26 13.93
CA ALA A 90 4.97 1.49 14.57
C ALA A 90 3.82 2.32 15.16
N THR A 91 2.70 2.38 14.48
CA THR A 91 1.52 3.13 14.94
C THR A 91 0.86 2.45 16.13
N LEU A 92 0.74 1.12 16.14
CA LEU A 92 0.26 0.39 17.31
C LEU A 92 1.11 0.67 18.53
N ILE A 93 2.43 0.63 18.39
CA ILE A 93 3.38 0.93 19.47
C ILE A 93 3.21 2.37 19.96
N LYS A 94 3.12 3.33 19.03
CA LYS A 94 2.93 4.75 19.36
C LYS A 94 1.69 5.00 20.24
N TYR A 95 0.61 4.27 19.98
CA TYR A 95 -0.63 4.40 20.74
C TYR A 95 -0.76 3.43 21.91
N GLY A 96 0.30 2.69 22.24
CA GLY A 96 0.30 1.75 23.36
C GLY A 96 -0.58 0.52 23.15
N LEU A 97 -0.90 0.18 21.89
CA LEU A 97 -1.68 -1.01 21.56
C LEU A 97 -0.77 -2.23 21.39
N PRO A 98 -1.19 -3.42 21.85
CA PRO A 98 -0.37 -4.61 21.72
C PRO A 98 -0.27 -5.07 20.26
N PHE A 99 0.92 -5.53 19.89
CA PHE A 99 1.16 -6.20 18.62
C PHE A 99 1.00 -7.72 18.80
N HIS A 100 0.24 -8.33 17.92
CA HIS A 100 0.05 -9.77 17.88
C HIS A 100 0.52 -10.30 16.52
N SER A 101 1.56 -11.11 16.50
CA SER A 101 2.11 -11.67 15.25
C SER A 101 1.10 -12.55 14.51
N GLU A 102 0.25 -13.26 15.23
CA GLU A 102 -0.83 -14.09 14.66
C GLU A 102 -1.94 -13.29 13.97
N TRP A 103 -2.00 -11.97 14.18
CA TRP A 103 -2.92 -11.07 13.50
C TRP A 103 -2.33 -10.44 12.24
N VAL A 104 -1.10 -10.79 11.90
CA VAL A 104 -0.44 -10.36 10.66
C VAL A 104 -0.42 -11.55 9.71
N VAL A 105 -1.44 -11.65 8.89
CA VAL A 105 -1.69 -12.83 8.06
C VAL A 105 -1.15 -12.61 6.65
N GLU A 106 -0.29 -13.52 6.22
CA GLU A 106 0.17 -13.58 4.83
C GLU A 106 -0.92 -14.21 3.95
N CYS A 107 -1.16 -13.60 2.79
CA CYS A 107 -2.16 -14.10 1.84
C CYS A 107 -1.80 -13.65 0.44
N GLU A 108 -1.92 -14.54 -0.53
CA GLU A 108 -1.82 -14.19 -1.94
C GLU A 108 -2.92 -13.20 -2.36
N SER A 109 -2.64 -12.35 -3.35
CA SER A 109 -3.61 -11.40 -3.91
C SER A 109 -4.68 -12.11 -4.73
N SER A 110 -5.58 -12.78 -4.04
CA SER A 110 -6.73 -13.51 -4.56
C SER A 110 -7.95 -13.18 -3.68
N GLN A 111 -9.05 -12.80 -4.30
CA GLN A 111 -10.28 -12.50 -3.56
C GLN A 111 -10.78 -13.74 -2.79
N LYS A 112 -10.73 -14.91 -3.41
CA LYS A 112 -11.14 -16.16 -2.77
C LYS A 112 -10.30 -16.47 -1.54
N LYS A 113 -8.96 -16.40 -1.66
CA LYS A 113 -8.05 -16.67 -0.56
C LYS A 113 -8.17 -15.63 0.55
N ALA A 114 -8.38 -14.36 0.20
CA ALA A 114 -8.61 -13.30 1.16
C ALA A 114 -9.92 -13.51 1.95
N ALA A 115 -11.00 -13.92 1.28
CA ALA A 115 -12.27 -14.24 1.93
C ALA A 115 -12.14 -15.41 2.92
N GLU A 116 -11.42 -16.46 2.54
CA GLU A 116 -11.12 -17.60 3.41
C GLU A 116 -10.27 -17.18 4.61
N ALA A 117 -9.22 -16.39 4.37
CA ALA A 117 -8.28 -15.95 5.38
C ALA A 117 -8.92 -15.04 6.42
N ILE A 118 -9.75 -14.07 6.02
CA ILE A 118 -10.45 -13.20 6.98
C ILE A 118 -11.45 -14.00 7.81
N GLY A 119 -12.14 -14.94 7.21
CA GLY A 119 -13.05 -15.84 7.92
C GLY A 119 -12.31 -16.64 9.01
N ALA A 120 -11.19 -17.24 8.68
CA ALA A 120 -10.36 -17.98 9.63
C ALA A 120 -9.81 -17.09 10.75
N LEU A 121 -9.29 -15.92 10.40
CA LEU A 121 -8.76 -14.94 11.35
C LEU A 121 -9.81 -14.52 12.39
N LEU A 122 -11.01 -14.19 11.95
CA LEU A 122 -12.08 -13.71 12.83
C LEU A 122 -12.73 -14.83 13.64
N ARG A 123 -12.76 -16.07 13.14
CA ARG A 123 -13.19 -17.22 13.94
C ARG A 123 -12.23 -17.51 15.10
N SER A 124 -10.93 -17.38 14.84
CA SER A 124 -9.91 -17.57 15.89
C SER A 124 -9.79 -16.38 16.83
N ASN A 125 -10.12 -15.19 16.35
CA ASN A 125 -9.98 -13.93 17.09
C ASN A 125 -11.22 -13.06 16.90
N PRO A 126 -12.35 -13.41 17.52
CA PRO A 126 -13.64 -12.75 17.25
C PRO A 126 -13.72 -11.31 17.77
N THR A 127 -12.78 -10.88 18.59
CA THR A 127 -12.71 -9.51 19.12
C THR A 127 -11.96 -8.52 18.23
N ILE A 128 -11.35 -8.96 17.12
CA ILE A 128 -10.79 -8.07 16.12
C ILE A 128 -11.92 -7.21 15.54
N SER A 129 -11.74 -5.90 15.58
CA SER A 129 -12.75 -4.92 15.14
C SER A 129 -12.36 -4.19 13.85
N ALA A 130 -11.11 -4.30 13.40
CA ALA A 130 -10.64 -3.71 12.15
C ALA A 130 -9.57 -4.59 11.51
N VAL A 131 -9.54 -4.59 10.18
CA VAL A 131 -8.53 -5.31 9.40
C VAL A 131 -8.00 -4.38 8.31
N ILE A 132 -6.68 -4.25 8.26
CA ILE A 132 -5.97 -3.53 7.20
C ILE A 132 -5.55 -4.53 6.14
N CYS A 133 -5.97 -4.29 4.91
CA CYS A 133 -5.73 -5.16 3.77
C CYS A 133 -4.59 -4.62 2.89
N TYR A 134 -3.73 -5.51 2.45
CA TYR A 134 -2.51 -5.18 1.69
C TYR A 134 -2.78 -4.39 0.40
N ASN A 135 -3.86 -4.73 -0.32
CA ASN A 135 -4.25 -4.07 -1.57
C ASN A 135 -5.77 -4.18 -1.81
N ASP A 136 -6.21 -3.66 -2.96
CA ASP A 136 -7.61 -3.66 -3.37
C ASP A 136 -8.19 -5.08 -3.55
N VAL A 137 -7.45 -6.00 -4.14
CA VAL A 137 -7.89 -7.40 -4.33
C VAL A 137 -8.14 -8.08 -3.00
N ILE A 138 -7.23 -7.93 -2.05
CA ILE A 138 -7.38 -8.45 -0.68
C ILE A 138 -8.58 -7.80 0.02
N ALA A 139 -8.74 -6.49 -0.11
CA ALA A 139 -9.85 -5.76 0.51
C ALA A 139 -11.22 -6.22 -0.02
N MET A 140 -11.35 -6.41 -1.31
CA MET A 140 -12.57 -6.91 -1.93
C MET A 140 -12.90 -8.33 -1.46
N GLY A 141 -11.90 -9.20 -1.41
CA GLY A 141 -12.05 -10.55 -0.89
C GLY A 141 -12.44 -10.56 0.59
N ALA A 142 -11.82 -9.71 1.40
CA ALA A 142 -12.16 -9.55 2.80
C ALA A 142 -13.61 -9.08 2.99
N TRP A 143 -14.06 -8.13 2.22
CA TRP A 143 -15.44 -7.65 2.24
C TRP A 143 -16.44 -8.77 1.92
N PHE A 144 -16.21 -9.53 0.85
CA PHE A 144 -17.03 -10.69 0.53
C PHE A 144 -17.00 -11.76 1.64
N GLY A 145 -15.85 -12.00 2.24
CA GLY A 145 -15.72 -12.92 3.37
C GLY A 145 -16.52 -12.49 4.59
N LEU A 146 -16.58 -11.19 4.88
CA LEU A 146 -17.40 -10.65 5.97
C LEU A 146 -18.90 -10.84 5.70
N ILE A 147 -19.36 -10.56 4.49
CA ILE A 147 -20.76 -10.77 4.10
C ILE A 147 -21.14 -12.25 4.24
N ARG A 148 -20.29 -13.14 3.75
CA ARG A 148 -20.50 -14.60 3.87
C ARG A 148 -20.56 -15.07 5.32
N ALA A 149 -19.78 -14.45 6.20
CA ALA A 149 -19.79 -14.75 7.63
C ALA A 149 -20.95 -14.09 8.39
N GLY A 150 -21.86 -13.39 7.71
CA GLY A 150 -22.97 -12.65 8.31
C GLY A 150 -22.55 -11.40 9.07
N ARG A 151 -21.37 -10.86 8.75
CA ARG A 151 -20.85 -9.62 9.34
C ARG A 151 -20.98 -8.47 8.35
N GLN A 152 -21.17 -7.27 8.88
CA GLN A 152 -21.18 -6.05 8.09
C GLN A 152 -19.78 -5.40 8.14
N SER A 153 -19.34 -4.90 7.00
CA SER A 153 -18.16 -4.06 6.92
C SER A 153 -18.54 -2.58 7.03
N GLY A 154 -17.66 -1.77 7.59
CA GLY A 154 -17.88 -0.33 7.70
C GLY A 154 -16.76 0.38 8.43
N GLU A 155 -16.84 1.71 8.48
CA GLU A 155 -15.96 2.56 9.25
C GLU A 155 -16.46 2.87 10.66
N GLY A 156 -17.54 2.24 11.07
CA GLY A 156 -18.19 2.51 12.35
C GLY A 156 -17.24 2.48 13.54
N GLY A 157 -17.48 3.33 14.50
CA GLY A 157 -16.75 3.29 15.76
C GLY A 157 -16.99 1.99 16.53
N VAL A 158 -16.20 1.79 17.59
CA VAL A 158 -16.26 0.57 18.41
C VAL A 158 -17.65 0.38 19.04
N GLU A 159 -18.36 1.45 19.33
CA GLU A 159 -19.70 1.43 19.87
C GLU A 159 -20.73 0.76 18.93
N THR A 160 -20.45 0.70 17.64
CA THR A 160 -21.32 0.01 16.67
C THR A 160 -20.93 -1.45 16.47
N PHE A 161 -19.89 -1.91 17.14
CA PHE A 161 -19.29 -3.21 16.99
C PHE A 161 -19.98 -4.24 17.89
N PHE A 162 -21.10 -4.64 17.89
CA PHE A 162 -21.60 -5.79 18.65
C PHE A 162 -21.61 -7.07 17.82
N GLY A 163 -20.41 -7.58 17.54
CA GLY A 163 -20.19 -8.90 16.94
C GLY A 163 -20.43 -9.00 15.44
N HIS A 164 -20.90 -7.95 14.78
CA HIS A 164 -21.33 -8.00 13.39
C HIS A 164 -20.61 -7.06 12.44
N GLN A 165 -19.99 -5.99 12.94
CA GLN A 165 -19.29 -5.01 12.12
C GLN A 165 -17.79 -5.11 12.29
N VAL A 166 -17.06 -5.10 11.16
CA VAL A 166 -15.59 -5.04 11.12
C VAL A 166 -15.20 -3.94 10.16
N ALA A 167 -14.41 -2.98 10.62
CA ALA A 167 -13.87 -1.93 9.77
C ALA A 167 -12.78 -2.50 8.85
N LEU A 168 -12.79 -2.08 7.59
CA LEU A 168 -11.78 -2.44 6.61
C LEU A 168 -11.00 -1.21 6.17
N GLY A 169 -9.68 -1.31 6.16
CA GLY A 169 -8.78 -0.36 5.55
C GLY A 169 -7.94 -1.05 4.49
N ALA A 170 -7.49 -0.34 3.47
CA ALA A 170 -6.66 -0.89 2.42
C ALA A 170 -5.85 0.18 1.70
N PHE A 171 -4.96 -0.27 0.84
CA PHE A 171 -4.13 0.56 -0.02
C PHE A 171 -4.56 0.39 -1.46
N ALA A 172 -4.65 1.48 -2.21
CA ALA A 172 -5.02 1.44 -3.61
C ALA A 172 -4.23 2.45 -4.45
N ASP A 173 -3.95 2.07 -5.69
CA ASP A 173 -3.27 2.91 -6.68
C ASP A 173 -4.24 3.52 -7.70
N VAL A 174 -5.55 3.43 -7.44
CA VAL A 174 -6.60 3.92 -8.35
C VAL A 174 -7.10 5.31 -7.95
N GLY A 175 -7.70 6.02 -8.91
CA GLY A 175 -8.26 7.34 -8.69
C GLY A 175 -9.37 7.32 -7.63
N GLU A 176 -9.47 8.40 -6.88
CA GLU A 176 -10.36 8.54 -5.72
C GLU A 176 -11.83 8.20 -6.03
N ASN A 177 -12.31 8.58 -7.22
CA ASN A 177 -13.72 8.42 -7.61
C ASN A 177 -14.18 6.95 -7.77
N ALA A 178 -13.25 6.02 -7.97
CA ALA A 178 -13.58 4.60 -8.14
C ALA A 178 -13.81 3.86 -6.80
N LEU A 179 -13.49 4.50 -5.68
CA LEU A 179 -13.43 3.88 -4.35
C LEU A 179 -14.55 4.37 -3.41
N ASP A 180 -15.24 5.44 -3.77
CA ASP A 180 -16.18 6.16 -2.88
C ASP A 180 -17.38 5.33 -2.42
N ASP A 181 -17.77 4.30 -3.17
CA ASP A 181 -18.99 3.52 -2.90
C ASP A 181 -18.73 2.26 -2.05
N LEU A 182 -17.49 1.98 -1.71
CA LEU A 182 -17.14 0.79 -0.93
C LEU A 182 -16.95 1.14 0.55
N PRO A 183 -17.45 0.31 1.47
CA PRO A 183 -17.31 0.54 2.92
C PRO A 183 -15.90 0.21 3.42
N ILE A 184 -14.91 0.79 2.80
CA ILE A 184 -13.47 0.57 3.04
C ILE A 184 -12.79 1.93 3.10
N VAL A 185 -11.91 2.12 4.07
CA VAL A 185 -11.01 3.29 4.13
C VAL A 185 -9.80 3.02 3.26
N TRP A 186 -9.55 3.88 2.30
CA TRP A 186 -8.44 3.71 1.36
C TRP A 186 -7.32 4.71 1.66
N ALA A 187 -6.09 4.20 1.73
CA ALA A 187 -4.90 5.02 1.59
C ALA A 187 -4.49 4.99 0.11
N THR A 188 -4.54 6.13 -0.55
CA THR A 188 -4.26 6.26 -1.97
C THR A 188 -3.06 7.17 -2.22
N THR A 189 -2.23 6.83 -3.19
CA THR A 189 -1.22 7.75 -3.70
C THR A 189 -1.78 8.41 -4.96
N PRO A 190 -1.84 9.76 -5.01
CA PRO A 190 -2.42 10.46 -6.15
C PRO A 190 -1.63 10.20 -7.43
N ALA A 191 -2.19 9.42 -8.36
CA ALA A 191 -1.53 9.01 -9.60
C ALA A 191 -1.14 10.21 -10.47
N ARG A 192 -1.95 11.27 -10.47
CA ARG A 192 -1.68 12.49 -11.23
C ARG A 192 -0.46 13.24 -10.71
N GLU A 193 -0.34 13.41 -9.39
CA GLU A 193 0.83 14.05 -8.77
C GLU A 193 2.10 13.22 -9.00
N MET A 194 2.01 11.90 -8.91
CA MET A 194 3.13 11.01 -9.25
C MET A 194 3.56 11.18 -10.70
N GLY A 195 2.61 11.26 -11.63
CA GLY A 195 2.89 11.47 -13.04
C GLY A 195 3.63 12.79 -13.30
N TYR A 196 3.21 13.89 -12.70
CA TYR A 196 3.89 15.18 -12.81
C TYR A 196 5.30 15.13 -12.20
N THR A 197 5.46 14.55 -11.03
CA THR A 197 6.77 14.44 -10.38
C THR A 197 7.73 13.58 -11.20
N LEU A 198 7.25 12.49 -11.80
CA LEU A 198 8.04 11.65 -12.71
C LEU A 198 8.48 12.42 -13.94
N ALA A 199 7.56 13.14 -14.58
CA ALA A 199 7.86 13.96 -15.77
C ALA A 199 8.91 15.03 -15.46
N ASP A 200 8.73 15.76 -14.38
CA ASP A 200 9.68 16.79 -13.94
C ASP A 200 11.07 16.19 -13.68
N ARG A 201 11.14 15.04 -13.01
CA ARG A 201 12.40 14.41 -12.65
C ARG A 201 13.15 13.90 -13.88
N ILE A 202 12.48 13.25 -14.83
CA ILE A 202 13.12 12.77 -16.04
C ILE A 202 13.59 13.93 -16.92
N MET A 203 12.82 15.02 -17.00
CA MET A 203 13.20 16.21 -17.74
C MET A 203 14.44 16.90 -17.13
N GLN A 204 14.52 17.02 -15.81
CA GLN A 204 15.71 17.52 -15.12
C GLN A 204 16.95 16.69 -15.44
N ARG A 205 16.82 15.37 -15.50
CA ARG A 205 17.92 14.45 -15.83
C ARG A 205 18.33 14.52 -17.29
N ILE A 206 17.41 14.78 -18.22
CA ILE A 206 17.69 14.98 -19.65
C ILE A 206 18.44 16.28 -19.85
N ASP A 207 17.98 17.37 -19.20
CA ASP A 207 18.56 18.70 -19.34
C ASP A 207 19.91 18.84 -18.63
N ASN A 208 20.13 18.10 -17.54
CA ASN A 208 21.34 18.15 -16.76
C ASN A 208 21.76 16.74 -16.30
N THR A 209 22.68 16.14 -17.04
CA THR A 209 23.23 14.80 -16.77
C THR A 209 24.06 14.70 -15.50
N ASP A 210 24.50 15.83 -14.93
CA ASP A 210 25.29 15.89 -13.69
C ASP A 210 24.41 15.84 -12.42
N VAL A 211 23.08 15.87 -12.56
CA VAL A 211 22.18 15.69 -11.44
C VAL A 211 22.29 14.27 -10.91
N GLN A 212 22.64 14.15 -9.64
CA GLN A 212 22.74 12.85 -8.99
C GLN A 212 21.38 12.16 -8.90
N SER A 213 21.40 10.82 -8.99
CA SER A 213 20.21 10.01 -8.75
C SER A 213 19.65 10.24 -7.33
N GLY A 214 18.35 10.24 -7.20
CA GLY A 214 17.68 10.45 -5.93
C GLY A 214 16.45 9.55 -5.78
N HIS A 215 16.11 9.28 -4.52
CA HIS A 215 14.92 8.52 -4.18
C HIS A 215 13.85 9.49 -3.65
N GLN A 216 12.72 9.57 -4.35
CA GLN A 216 11.58 10.40 -3.93
C GLN A 216 10.43 9.51 -3.47
N ILE A 217 9.76 9.94 -2.42
CA ILE A 217 8.56 9.29 -1.90
C ILE A 217 7.39 10.27 -1.97
N VAL A 218 6.19 9.75 -2.27
CA VAL A 218 4.98 10.54 -2.41
C VAL A 218 3.99 10.15 -1.32
N ALA A 219 3.53 11.14 -0.54
CA ALA A 219 2.58 10.93 0.54
C ALA A 219 1.23 10.44 0.02
N ALA A 220 0.63 9.52 0.74
CA ALA A 220 -0.71 9.04 0.49
C ALA A 220 -1.78 9.95 1.11
N ARG A 221 -3.02 9.81 0.63
CA ARG A 221 -4.23 10.43 1.19
C ARG A 221 -5.22 9.36 1.59
N LEU A 222 -6.09 9.68 2.56
CA LEU A 222 -7.22 8.82 2.90
C LEU A 222 -8.45 9.17 2.07
N VAL A 223 -9.12 8.13 1.58
CA VAL A 223 -10.45 8.20 0.97
C VAL A 223 -11.40 7.40 1.87
N THR A 224 -12.42 8.08 2.38
CA THR A 224 -13.42 7.51 3.27
C THR A 224 -14.79 7.57 2.62
N VAL A 225 -15.69 6.69 3.05
CA VAL A 225 -17.10 6.74 2.63
C VAL A 225 -17.73 8.01 3.20
N LYS A 226 -18.45 8.73 2.34
CA LYS A 226 -19.20 9.94 2.71
C LYS A 226 -20.52 9.60 3.38
#